data_1c53d0741ec9e37822a206c632ede2c5
#
_entry.id   1c53d0741ec9e37822a206c632ede2c5
#
_cell.length_a   1.000
_cell.length_b   1.000
_cell.length_c   1.000
_cell.angle_alpha   90.00
_cell.angle_beta   90.00
_cell.angle_gamma   90.00
#
_symmetry.space_group_name_H-M   'P 1'
#
loop_
_entity.id
_entity.type
_entity.pdbx_description
1 polymer ?
#
loop_
_entity_poly.entity_id
_entity_poly.type
_entity_poly.pdbx_seq_one_letter_code
_entity_poly.pdbx_strand_id
1 'polypeptide(L)'
;VCEVIKNKAEECGSRCVLVEVPASVEENVMTEQGQRQGRCIQDRPIQKQCIQYPVQGTTLQDVHYGSVHTALGGVWQRENLSLALAVLKLLEESDYSITKEAVQSGIAKTIWHGRYEVLQTEPLFIIDGAHNPIAAKRLKQTIEKDFTNREIIYIIGVLADKEHEKMLRLLLPGAKAVFTVTPDSPRA
;
A
#
# COMPACT_ATOMS: atom_id res chain seq x y z
N VAL A 1 18.90 11.04 8.48
CA VAL A 1 18.99 9.84 7.62
C VAL A 1 19.47 10.21 6.22
N CYS A 2 18.84 11.19 5.52
CA CYS A 2 19.22 11.56 4.16
C CYS A 2 20.69 12.01 4.04
N GLU A 3 21.20 12.79 4.99
CA GLU A 3 22.62 13.22 5.00
C GLU A 3 23.59 12.04 5.14
N VAL A 4 23.29 11.07 6.02
CA VAL A 4 24.12 9.88 6.20
C VAL A 4 24.21 9.06 4.92
N ILE A 5 23.07 8.93 4.20
CA ILE A 5 23.03 8.22 2.92
C ILE A 5 23.81 8.96 1.84
N LYS A 6 23.69 10.30 1.76
CA LYS A 6 24.46 11.13 0.83
C LYS A 6 25.96 10.98 1.06
N ASN A 7 26.40 11.18 2.31
CA ASN A 7 27.82 11.06 2.66
C ASN A 7 28.37 9.67 2.31
N LYS A 8 27.57 8.61 2.58
CA LYS A 8 27.99 7.24 2.25
C LYS A 8 28.06 7.00 0.75
N ALA A 9 27.13 7.56 -0.02
CA ALA A 9 27.16 7.47 -1.47
C ALA A 9 28.40 8.19 -2.04
N GLU A 10 28.73 9.38 -1.53
CA GLU A 10 29.94 10.12 -1.91
C GLU A 10 31.21 9.34 -1.60
N GLU A 11 31.33 8.76 -0.38
CA GLU A 11 32.44 7.90 0.01
C GLU A 11 32.64 6.70 -0.94
N CYS A 12 31.54 6.15 -1.45
CA CYS A 12 31.57 5.01 -2.37
C CYS A 12 31.66 5.40 -3.84
N GLY A 13 31.73 6.70 -4.19
CA GLY A 13 31.69 7.19 -5.56
C GLY A 13 30.35 6.91 -6.27
N SER A 14 29.27 6.72 -5.50
CA SER A 14 27.95 6.37 -6.03
C SER A 14 27.08 7.61 -6.18
N ARG A 15 26.30 7.67 -7.27
CA ARG A 15 25.28 8.74 -7.47
C ARG A 15 24.17 8.60 -6.45
N CYS A 16 23.85 9.66 -5.72
CA CYS A 16 22.72 9.74 -4.81
C CYS A 16 21.64 10.65 -5.41
N VAL A 17 20.42 10.13 -5.55
CA VAL A 17 19.28 10.88 -6.06
C VAL A 17 18.25 11.05 -4.95
N LEU A 18 17.87 12.30 -4.66
CA LEU A 18 16.77 12.62 -3.76
C LEU A 18 15.47 12.60 -4.55
N VAL A 19 14.54 11.78 -4.09
CA VAL A 19 13.18 11.73 -4.63
C VAL A 19 12.27 12.55 -3.73
N GLU A 20 11.73 13.64 -4.27
CA GLU A 20 10.67 14.41 -3.61
C GLU A 20 9.33 13.74 -3.90
N VAL A 21 8.62 13.37 -2.84
CA VAL A 21 7.24 12.86 -2.97
C VAL A 21 6.32 14.06 -3.14
N PRO A 22 5.59 14.18 -4.25
CA PRO A 22 4.69 15.28 -4.47
C PRO A 22 3.70 15.41 -3.30
N ALA A 23 3.49 16.63 -2.79
CA ALA A 23 2.45 16.90 -1.80
C ALA A 23 1.10 16.41 -2.36
N SER A 24 0.22 15.89 -1.49
CA SER A 24 -1.11 15.46 -1.91
C SER A 24 -1.82 16.61 -2.60
N VAL A 25 -2.04 16.49 -3.90
CA VAL A 25 -3.12 17.24 -4.54
C VAL A 25 -4.38 16.73 -3.87
N GLU A 26 -5.18 17.62 -3.27
CA GLU A 26 -6.49 17.27 -2.73
C GLU A 26 -7.21 16.43 -3.78
N GLU A 27 -7.60 15.22 -3.41
CA GLU A 27 -8.26 14.28 -4.30
C GLU A 27 -9.60 14.90 -4.74
N ASN A 28 -9.61 15.56 -5.89
CA ASN A 28 -10.84 15.70 -6.65
C ASN A 28 -11.22 14.28 -7.06
N VAL A 29 -12.11 13.69 -6.30
CA VAL A 29 -12.73 12.38 -6.59
C VAL A 29 -13.52 12.55 -7.87
N MET A 30 -12.88 12.33 -9.01
CA MET A 30 -13.57 12.04 -10.25
C MET A 30 -14.03 10.59 -10.15
N THR A 31 -15.29 10.41 -9.83
CA THR A 31 -16.00 9.15 -9.95
C THR A 31 -16.12 8.78 -11.42
N GLU A 32 -15.12 8.11 -11.95
CA GLU A 32 -15.29 7.35 -13.19
C GLU A 32 -15.69 5.92 -12.84
N GLN A 33 -16.91 5.60 -13.28
CA GLN A 33 -17.53 4.28 -13.19
C GLN A 33 -16.69 3.24 -13.96
N GLY A 34 -15.79 2.57 -13.28
CA GLY A 34 -15.14 1.36 -13.78
C GLY A 34 -15.84 0.13 -13.20
N GLN A 35 -16.86 -0.38 -13.90
CA GLN A 35 -17.51 -1.64 -13.58
C GLN A 35 -16.51 -2.79 -13.75
N ARG A 36 -15.97 -3.35 -12.66
CA ARG A 36 -15.40 -4.69 -12.68
C ARG A 36 -16.51 -5.69 -12.36
N GLN A 37 -16.93 -6.44 -13.38
CA GLN A 37 -17.82 -7.59 -13.24
C GLN A 37 -17.10 -8.71 -12.47
N GLY A 38 -17.33 -8.78 -11.15
CA GLY A 38 -17.06 -9.99 -10.37
C GLY A 38 -18.11 -11.04 -10.70
N ARG A 39 -17.70 -12.27 -11.02
CA ARG A 39 -18.62 -13.41 -11.18
C ARG A 39 -19.44 -13.60 -9.92
N CYS A 40 -20.74 -13.36 -10.04
CA CYS A 40 -21.73 -13.63 -9.00
C CYS A 40 -22.13 -15.10 -9.08
N ILE A 41 -22.02 -15.83 -7.97
CA ILE A 41 -22.71 -17.11 -7.80
C ILE A 41 -24.18 -16.72 -7.56
N GLN A 42 -25.06 -17.15 -8.47
CA GLN A 42 -26.49 -16.91 -8.38
C GLN A 42 -27.09 -17.77 -7.27
N ASP A 43 -27.76 -17.15 -6.26
CA ASP A 43 -29.14 -17.44 -5.89
C ASP A 43 -29.55 -16.64 -4.65
N ARG A 44 -30.31 -15.58 -4.88
CA ARG A 44 -31.45 -14.96 -4.16
C ARG A 44 -31.48 -13.45 -4.40
N PRO A 45 -32.63 -12.83 -4.61
CA PRO A 45 -32.73 -11.39 -4.83
C PRO A 45 -32.66 -10.63 -3.49
N ILE A 46 -31.46 -10.34 -3.05
CA ILE A 46 -31.23 -9.28 -2.05
C ILE A 46 -30.86 -8.04 -2.86
N GLN A 47 -31.59 -6.96 -2.67
CA GLN A 47 -31.20 -5.64 -3.20
C GLN A 47 -29.78 -5.34 -2.71
N LYS A 48 -28.78 -5.61 -3.57
CA LYS A 48 -27.40 -5.31 -3.29
C LYS A 48 -27.19 -3.80 -3.46
N GLN A 49 -27.25 -3.05 -2.37
CA GLN A 49 -26.49 -1.82 -2.31
C GLN A 49 -25.02 -2.20 -2.56
N CYS A 50 -24.45 -1.77 -3.69
CA CYS A 50 -23.01 -1.88 -3.92
C CYS A 50 -22.32 -1.07 -2.83
N ILE A 51 -21.86 -1.75 -1.78
CA ILE A 51 -21.02 -1.13 -0.76
C ILE A 51 -19.67 -0.89 -1.45
N GLN A 52 -19.39 0.38 -1.78
CA GLN A 52 -18.06 0.78 -2.22
C GLN A 52 -17.11 0.61 -1.03
N TYR A 53 -16.16 -0.31 -1.17
CA TYR A 53 -15.12 -0.48 -0.18
C TYR A 53 -14.09 0.64 -0.32
N PRO A 54 -13.65 1.27 0.78
CA PRO A 54 -12.77 2.43 0.74
C PRO A 54 -11.30 2.08 0.37
N VAL A 55 -10.97 0.81 0.17
CA VAL A 55 -9.63 0.40 -0.23
C VAL A 55 -9.41 0.75 -1.69
N GLN A 56 -8.83 1.91 -1.91
CA GLN A 56 -8.51 2.44 -3.23
C GLN A 56 -7.02 2.28 -3.52
N GLY A 57 -6.70 2.04 -4.79
CA GLY A 57 -5.33 2.12 -5.28
C GLY A 57 -4.77 3.54 -5.22
N THR A 58 -3.52 3.71 -5.59
CA THR A 58 -2.83 5.00 -5.57
C THR A 58 -2.62 5.52 -6.98
N THR A 59 -3.00 6.75 -7.25
CA THR A 59 -2.69 7.47 -8.49
C THR A 59 -1.67 8.57 -8.21
N LEU A 60 -0.67 8.68 -9.08
CA LEU A 60 0.34 9.72 -9.06
C LEU A 60 0.42 10.39 -10.43
N GLN A 61 0.51 11.72 -10.44
CA GLN A 61 0.84 12.48 -11.64
C GLN A 61 2.36 12.66 -11.70
N ASP A 62 2.97 12.07 -12.71
CA ASP A 62 4.40 12.17 -12.96
C ASP A 62 4.66 13.00 -14.21
N VAL A 63 5.69 13.84 -14.19
CA VAL A 63 6.02 14.76 -15.29
C VAL A 63 6.43 13.98 -16.54
N HIS A 64 7.14 12.87 -16.38
CA HIS A 64 7.68 12.06 -17.46
C HIS A 64 6.70 10.98 -17.93
N TYR A 65 6.16 10.22 -16.99
CA TYR A 65 5.26 9.10 -17.29
C TYR A 65 3.77 9.45 -17.30
N GLY A 66 3.40 10.69 -16.91
CA GLY A 66 2.02 11.16 -16.84
C GLY A 66 1.24 10.56 -15.67
N SER A 67 -0.03 10.28 -15.88
CA SER A 67 -0.88 9.65 -14.84
C SER A 67 -0.54 8.17 -14.70
N VAL A 68 -0.06 7.78 -13.53
CA VAL A 68 0.32 6.40 -13.20
C VAL A 68 -0.56 5.91 -12.05
N HIS A 69 -1.16 4.73 -12.20
CA HIS A 69 -2.07 4.15 -11.23
C HIS A 69 -1.61 2.75 -10.83
N THR A 70 -1.57 2.48 -9.52
CA THR A 70 -1.39 1.13 -8.96
C THR A 70 -2.61 0.70 -8.16
N ALA A 71 -2.96 -0.58 -8.25
CA ALA A 71 -4.03 -1.17 -7.45
C ALA A 71 -3.63 -1.38 -5.97
N LEU A 72 -2.35 -1.21 -5.63
CA LEU A 72 -1.86 -1.36 -4.26
C LEU A 72 -2.41 -0.25 -3.36
N GLY A 73 -3.07 -0.63 -2.27
CA GLY A 73 -3.62 0.27 -1.27
C GLY A 73 -2.61 0.65 -0.18
N GLY A 74 -2.96 1.68 0.60
CA GLY A 74 -2.19 2.14 1.75
C GLY A 74 -1.49 3.48 1.52
N VAL A 75 -1.44 4.30 2.58
CA VAL A 75 -0.93 5.69 2.51
C VAL A 75 0.54 5.79 2.06
N TRP A 76 1.31 4.73 2.24
CA TRP A 76 2.73 4.68 1.87
C TRP A 76 2.99 4.37 0.38
N GLN A 77 1.96 3.98 -0.38
CA GLN A 77 2.16 3.58 -1.78
C GLN A 77 2.53 4.76 -2.68
N ARG A 78 2.14 5.98 -2.30
CA ARG A 78 2.60 7.19 -3.01
C ARG A 78 4.12 7.31 -2.98
N GLU A 79 4.73 7.12 -1.80
CA GLU A 79 6.19 7.16 -1.63
C GLU A 79 6.87 6.04 -2.42
N ASN A 80 6.34 4.81 -2.32
CA ASN A 80 6.86 3.67 -3.04
C ASN A 80 6.79 3.86 -4.55
N LEU A 81 5.66 4.39 -5.05
CA LEU A 81 5.45 4.66 -6.46
C LEU A 81 6.40 5.75 -6.97
N SER A 82 6.56 6.85 -6.22
CA SER A 82 7.50 7.92 -6.58
C SER A 82 8.94 7.40 -6.67
N LEU A 83 9.35 6.54 -5.72
CA LEU A 83 10.67 5.92 -5.75
C LEU A 83 10.84 4.99 -6.95
N ALA A 84 9.83 4.17 -7.26
CA ALA A 84 9.87 3.28 -8.42
C ALA A 84 10.01 4.07 -9.74
N LEU A 85 9.25 5.16 -9.90
CA LEU A 85 9.34 6.01 -11.10
C LEU A 85 10.71 6.68 -11.22
N ALA A 86 11.29 7.12 -10.10
CA ALA A 86 12.65 7.68 -10.10
C ALA A 86 13.71 6.64 -10.52
N VAL A 87 13.58 5.40 -10.05
CA VAL A 87 14.49 4.31 -10.46
C VAL A 87 14.34 4.00 -11.96
N LEU A 88 13.11 3.93 -12.47
CA LEU A 88 12.86 3.69 -13.89
C LEU A 88 13.50 4.78 -14.77
N LYS A 89 13.41 6.04 -14.35
CA LYS A 89 14.05 7.16 -15.05
C LYS A 89 15.58 7.04 -15.08
N LEU A 90 16.19 6.63 -13.97
CA LEU A 90 17.64 6.37 -13.93
C LEU A 90 18.05 5.21 -14.84
N LEU A 91 17.20 4.18 -14.98
CA LEU A 91 17.46 3.08 -15.92
C LEU A 91 17.37 3.55 -17.36
N GLU A 92 16.43 4.44 -17.73
CA GLU A 92 16.40 5.07 -19.07
C GLU A 92 17.67 5.86 -19.36
N GLU A 93 18.20 6.60 -18.36
CA GLU A 93 19.48 7.30 -18.48
C GLU A 93 20.67 6.33 -18.68
N SER A 94 20.50 5.04 -18.38
CA SER A 94 21.49 3.97 -18.51
C SER A 94 21.24 3.06 -19.72
N ASP A 95 20.64 3.60 -20.79
CA ASP A 95 20.38 2.96 -22.08
C ASP A 95 19.34 1.81 -22.04
N TYR A 96 18.53 1.70 -20.96
CA TYR A 96 17.37 0.79 -20.99
C TYR A 96 16.21 1.45 -21.76
N SER A 97 15.70 0.75 -22.75
CA SER A 97 14.53 1.21 -23.52
C SER A 97 13.24 0.93 -22.71
N ILE A 98 12.74 1.94 -22.04
CA ILE A 98 11.53 1.86 -21.21
C ILE A 98 10.50 2.84 -21.77
N THR A 99 9.35 2.35 -22.25
CA THR A 99 8.30 3.23 -22.77
C THR A 99 7.32 3.66 -21.66
N LYS A 100 6.71 4.81 -21.85
CA LYS A 100 5.67 5.32 -20.94
C LYS A 100 4.53 4.31 -20.77
N GLU A 101 4.10 3.71 -21.84
CA GLU A 101 3.02 2.70 -21.88
C GLU A 101 3.42 1.44 -21.10
N ALA A 102 4.68 1.02 -21.22
CA ALA A 102 5.20 -0.12 -20.46
C ALA A 102 5.19 0.17 -18.95
N VAL A 103 5.61 1.38 -18.54
CA VAL A 103 5.58 1.82 -17.14
C VAL A 103 4.16 1.86 -16.61
N GLN A 104 3.25 2.55 -17.30
CA GLN A 104 1.85 2.67 -16.88
C GLN A 104 1.17 1.29 -16.77
N SER A 105 1.34 0.45 -17.79
CA SER A 105 0.77 -0.91 -17.81
C SER A 105 1.39 -1.82 -16.75
N GLY A 106 2.70 -1.77 -16.56
CA GLY A 106 3.41 -2.58 -15.56
C GLY A 106 2.96 -2.23 -14.15
N ILE A 107 2.91 -0.95 -13.81
CA ILE A 107 2.48 -0.47 -12.49
C ILE A 107 1.00 -0.79 -12.24
N ALA A 108 0.12 -0.61 -13.24
CA ALA A 108 -1.29 -0.92 -13.11
C ALA A 108 -1.57 -2.42 -12.87
N LYS A 109 -0.70 -3.29 -13.39
CA LYS A 109 -0.80 -4.76 -13.24
C LYS A 109 -0.05 -5.29 -12.02
N THR A 110 0.66 -4.43 -11.27
CA THR A 110 1.44 -4.86 -10.11
C THR A 110 0.51 -5.44 -9.04
N ILE A 111 0.79 -6.67 -8.64
CA ILE A 111 0.14 -7.38 -7.54
C ILE A 111 1.22 -7.71 -6.53
N TRP A 112 0.96 -7.44 -5.25
CA TRP A 112 1.83 -7.83 -4.16
C TRP A 112 1.00 -8.32 -2.98
N HIS A 113 0.99 -9.62 -2.80
CA HIS A 113 0.20 -10.26 -1.74
C HIS A 113 0.63 -9.82 -0.34
N GLY A 114 -0.36 -9.67 0.54
CA GLY A 114 -0.13 -9.23 1.92
C GLY A 114 0.30 -7.76 2.06
N ARG A 115 -0.02 -6.91 1.12
CA ARG A 115 0.18 -5.45 1.19
C ARG A 115 -1.16 -4.72 1.11
N TYR A 116 -1.82 -4.60 2.25
CA TYR A 116 -3.16 -4.02 2.39
C TYR A 116 -4.14 -4.62 1.37
N GLU A 117 -4.06 -5.94 1.24
CA GLU A 117 -4.76 -6.71 0.23
C GLU A 117 -6.15 -7.13 0.74
N VAL A 118 -7.18 -6.86 -0.05
CA VAL A 118 -8.53 -7.30 0.22
C VAL A 118 -8.68 -8.76 -0.22
N LEU A 119 -8.80 -9.68 0.73
CA LEU A 119 -9.02 -11.09 0.45
C LEU A 119 -10.51 -11.42 0.27
N GLN A 120 -11.37 -10.72 0.99
CA GLN A 120 -12.81 -10.96 0.99
C GLN A 120 -13.55 -9.64 1.25
N THR A 121 -14.74 -9.51 0.71
CA THR A 121 -15.56 -8.30 0.81
C THR A 121 -16.74 -8.41 1.78
N GLU A 122 -17.22 -9.62 2.07
CA GLU A 122 -18.37 -9.86 2.97
C GLU A 122 -18.12 -11.10 3.87
N PRO A 123 -17.75 -10.93 5.14
CA PRO A 123 -17.27 -9.68 5.75
C PRO A 123 -15.99 -9.18 5.09
N LEU A 124 -15.73 -7.87 5.17
CA LEU A 124 -14.48 -7.32 4.64
C LEU A 124 -13.29 -7.87 5.43
N PHE A 125 -12.37 -8.50 4.71
CA PHE A 125 -11.14 -9.07 5.27
C PHE A 125 -9.92 -8.57 4.49
N ILE A 126 -9.03 -7.90 5.22
CA ILE A 126 -7.80 -7.31 4.66
C ILE A 126 -6.60 -7.96 5.32
N ILE A 127 -5.57 -8.29 4.53
CA ILE A 127 -4.29 -8.78 5.04
C ILE A 127 -3.20 -7.76 4.77
N ASP A 128 -2.34 -7.55 5.77
CA ASP A 128 -1.14 -6.71 5.65
C ASP A 128 0.05 -7.33 6.37
N GLY A 129 1.22 -7.22 5.78
CA GLY A 129 2.48 -7.76 6.30
C GLY A 129 3.27 -6.75 7.15
N ALA A 130 2.63 -5.80 7.82
CA ALA A 130 3.30 -4.90 8.76
C ALA A 130 4.00 -5.70 9.87
N HIS A 131 5.31 -5.56 9.98
CA HIS A 131 6.16 -6.37 10.87
C HIS A 131 7.18 -5.55 11.66
N ASN A 132 7.04 -4.23 11.67
CA ASN A 132 7.83 -3.28 12.46
C ASN A 132 6.97 -2.07 12.86
N PRO A 133 7.40 -1.26 13.85
CA PRO A 133 6.62 -0.12 14.35
C PRO A 133 6.29 0.93 13.28
N ILE A 134 7.18 1.16 12.32
CA ILE A 134 6.94 2.14 11.25
C ILE A 134 5.81 1.65 10.34
N ALA A 135 5.85 0.39 9.93
CA ALA A 135 4.79 -0.22 9.13
C ALA A 135 3.46 -0.27 9.89
N ALA A 136 3.48 -0.63 11.17
CA ALA A 136 2.29 -0.62 12.03
C ALA A 136 1.65 0.79 12.13
N LYS A 137 2.49 1.83 12.27
CA LYS A 137 2.00 3.23 12.28
C LYS A 137 1.32 3.60 10.96
N ARG A 138 1.93 3.26 9.82
CA ARG A 138 1.38 3.53 8.49
C ARG A 138 0.09 2.74 8.23
N LEU A 139 0.05 1.47 8.66
CA LEU A 139 -1.15 0.64 8.61
C LEU A 139 -2.28 1.28 9.43
N LYS A 140 -2.00 1.72 10.66
CA LYS A 140 -2.99 2.43 11.49
C LYS A 140 -3.53 3.67 10.80
N GLN A 141 -2.68 4.51 10.22
CA GLN A 141 -3.09 5.70 9.49
C GLN A 141 -4.00 5.36 8.30
N THR A 142 -3.68 4.28 7.58
CA THR A 142 -4.51 3.82 6.45
C THR A 142 -5.87 3.35 6.93
N ILE A 143 -5.92 2.54 8.01
CA ILE A 143 -7.17 2.04 8.59
C ILE A 143 -8.04 3.21 9.08
N GLU A 144 -7.45 4.20 9.74
CA GLU A 144 -8.18 5.38 10.23
C GLU A 144 -8.75 6.23 9.08
N LYS A 145 -8.00 6.35 7.99
CA LYS A 145 -8.47 7.04 6.77
C LYS A 145 -9.60 6.26 6.08
N ASP A 146 -9.40 4.98 5.85
CA ASP A 146 -10.30 4.18 5.00
C ASP A 146 -11.54 3.68 5.77
N PHE A 147 -11.46 3.53 7.08
CA PHE A 147 -12.50 2.94 7.92
C PHE A 147 -12.93 3.84 9.08
N THR A 148 -13.09 5.13 8.83
CA THR A 148 -13.59 6.09 9.82
C THR A 148 -14.91 5.58 10.41
N ASN A 149 -15.00 5.53 11.76
CA ASN A 149 -16.18 5.06 12.50
C ASN A 149 -16.57 3.58 12.25
N ARG A 150 -15.65 2.74 11.79
CA ARG A 150 -15.87 1.30 11.68
C ARG A 150 -15.25 0.57 12.88
N GLU A 151 -15.91 -0.49 13.30
CA GLU A 151 -15.35 -1.41 14.28
C GLU A 151 -14.32 -2.32 13.62
N ILE A 152 -13.11 -2.34 14.16
CA ILE A 152 -12.00 -3.13 13.63
C ILE A 152 -11.76 -4.34 14.53
N ILE A 153 -11.71 -5.52 13.92
CA ILE A 153 -11.28 -6.76 14.56
C ILE A 153 -9.91 -7.12 14.00
N TYR A 154 -8.95 -7.35 14.87
CA TYR A 154 -7.61 -7.76 14.46
C TYR A 154 -7.40 -9.25 14.66
N ILE A 155 -6.76 -9.87 13.66
CA ILE A 155 -6.14 -11.20 13.77
C ILE A 155 -4.65 -10.98 13.59
N ILE A 156 -3.85 -11.22 14.63
CA ILE A 156 -2.43 -10.83 14.66
C ILE A 156 -1.54 -12.02 14.95
N GLY A 157 -0.57 -12.26 14.07
CA GLY A 157 0.57 -13.14 14.32
C GLY A 157 1.87 -12.36 14.09
N VAL A 158 2.75 -12.35 15.08
CA VAL A 158 4.02 -11.63 15.02
C VAL A 158 5.14 -12.55 15.50
N LEU A 159 6.26 -12.54 14.78
CA LEU A 159 7.45 -13.30 15.17
C LEU A 159 8.09 -12.71 16.43
N ALA A 160 8.65 -13.58 17.29
CA ALA A 160 9.22 -13.19 18.58
C ALA A 160 10.38 -12.17 18.50
N ASP A 161 11.11 -12.18 17.38
CA ASP A 161 12.23 -11.26 17.13
C ASP A 161 11.81 -9.84 16.72
N LYS A 162 10.50 -9.56 16.62
CA LYS A 162 9.98 -8.24 16.25
C LYS A 162 9.61 -7.40 17.46
N GLU A 163 9.57 -6.08 17.28
CA GLU A 163 9.15 -5.14 18.32
C GLU A 163 7.61 -5.18 18.49
N HIS A 164 7.06 -6.37 18.77
CA HIS A 164 5.62 -6.63 18.80
C HIS A 164 4.88 -5.73 19.78
N GLU A 165 5.45 -5.45 20.96
CA GLU A 165 4.81 -4.57 21.95
C GLU A 165 4.56 -3.16 21.40
N LYS A 166 5.56 -2.56 20.72
CA LYS A 166 5.41 -1.23 20.11
C LYS A 166 4.38 -1.24 18.99
N MET A 167 4.34 -2.30 18.18
CA MET A 167 3.36 -2.46 17.11
C MET A 167 1.93 -2.56 17.68
N LEU A 168 1.73 -3.38 18.71
CA LEU A 168 0.43 -3.58 19.34
C LEU A 168 -0.07 -2.30 20.01
N ARG A 169 0.79 -1.55 20.70
CA ARG A 169 0.44 -0.23 21.26
C ARG A 169 -0.06 0.77 20.20
N LEU A 170 0.40 0.64 18.96
CA LEU A 170 -0.06 1.49 17.85
C LEU A 170 -1.39 0.99 17.25
N LEU A 171 -1.54 -0.31 17.04
CA LEU A 171 -2.66 -0.86 16.28
C LEU A 171 -3.93 -1.06 17.13
N LEU A 172 -3.79 -1.53 18.36
CA LEU A 172 -4.92 -1.99 19.16
C LEU A 172 -5.84 -0.91 19.76
N PRO A 173 -5.39 0.36 20.00
CA PRO A 173 -6.32 1.36 20.49
C PRO A 173 -7.54 1.51 19.58
N GLY A 174 -8.75 1.33 20.15
CA GLY A 174 -10.00 1.36 19.42
C GLY A 174 -10.39 0.06 18.70
N ALA A 175 -9.65 -1.03 18.91
CA ALA A 175 -10.05 -2.35 18.40
C ALA A 175 -11.30 -2.87 19.13
N LYS A 176 -12.26 -3.44 18.38
CA LYS A 176 -13.43 -4.11 18.95
C LYS A 176 -13.03 -5.47 19.56
N ALA A 177 -12.17 -6.20 18.89
CA ALA A 177 -11.65 -7.48 19.33
C ALA A 177 -10.27 -7.76 18.73
N VAL A 178 -9.49 -8.58 19.41
CA VAL A 178 -8.17 -9.02 18.96
C VAL A 178 -8.06 -10.53 19.11
N PHE A 179 -7.70 -11.20 18.04
CA PHE A 179 -7.36 -12.62 18.03
C PHE A 179 -5.87 -12.76 17.75
N THR A 180 -5.20 -13.60 18.50
CA THR A 180 -3.79 -13.91 18.28
C THR A 180 -3.63 -15.25 17.61
N VAL A 181 -2.71 -15.34 16.68
CA VAL A 181 -2.30 -16.58 16.01
C VAL A 181 -0.80 -16.77 16.15
N THR A 182 -0.38 -18.00 16.33
CA THR A 182 1.05 -18.32 16.32
C THR A 182 1.47 -18.64 14.89
N PRO A 183 2.40 -17.86 14.28
CA PRO A 183 2.91 -18.18 12.96
C PRO A 183 3.59 -19.55 12.94
N ASP A 184 3.41 -20.31 11.86
CA ASP A 184 4.14 -21.56 11.64
C ASP A 184 5.61 -21.25 11.26
N SER A 185 6.41 -20.98 12.28
CA SER A 185 7.80 -20.57 12.14
C SER A 185 8.58 -20.92 13.39
N PRO A 186 9.83 -21.37 13.26
CA PRO A 186 10.70 -21.58 14.42
C PRO A 186 11.05 -20.29 15.18
N ARG A 187 10.67 -19.13 14.64
CA ARG A 187 10.83 -17.80 15.28
C ARG A 187 9.53 -17.26 15.89
N ALA A 188 8.49 -18.08 15.99
CA ALA A 188 7.21 -17.70 16.60
C ALA A 188 7.29 -17.70 18.13
#